data_43d836967b9a783028a060ea7093dda8
#
_entry.id   43d836967b9a783028a060ea7093dda8
#
_cell.length_a   1.000
_cell.length_b   1.000
_cell.length_c   1.000
_cell.angle_alpha   90.00
_cell.angle_beta   90.00
_cell.angle_gamma   90.00
#
_symmetry.space_group_name_H-M   'P 1'
#
loop_
_entity.id
_entity.type
_entity.pdbx_description
1 polymer ?
#
loop_
_entity_poly.entity_id
_entity_poly.type
_entity_poly.pdbx_seq_one_letter_code
_entity_poly.pdbx_strand_id
1 'polypeptide(L)'
;PADILKQLAARGAMSAHLTQADGTPGDYGLAIRAMAEAAKVCGATGFMMWCQCVAGLYMQASGNPALTGERLQRHMRGETLGGTGMSNPMKSFAQIESLLLKATPVDGGYRINGALPWVSNLAPDHYFGAVATVEGEPGREVMFMLRCDAPGVTLKACPEFSGMEGTGTYSVQCKDLHITSDDIVADPTRPYIARIRGGFVLLQCGMAAGIIQGAIDSMWAVEPQLGHVNQYLEDRPAELQAEFDALVARIMKLAETPFDTSTDYFIDV
;
A
#
# COMPACT_ATOMS: atom_id res chain seq x y z
N PRO A 1 16.13 -1.13 6.10
CA PRO A 1 14.95 -0.50 5.48
C PRO A 1 14.15 0.36 6.45
N ALA A 2 13.78 -0.15 7.65
CA ALA A 2 12.96 0.57 8.63
C ALA A 2 13.51 1.99 8.95
N ASP A 3 14.82 2.14 9.13
CA ASP A 3 15.43 3.42 9.45
C ASP A 3 15.27 4.44 8.31
N ILE A 4 15.33 3.98 7.04
CA ILE A 4 15.10 4.84 5.88
C ILE A 4 13.65 5.31 5.88
N LEU A 5 12.68 4.41 6.12
CA LEU A 5 11.27 4.78 6.20
C LEU A 5 10.99 5.77 7.33
N LYS A 6 11.58 5.56 8.52
CA LYS A 6 11.45 6.51 9.64
C LYS A 6 11.99 7.90 9.30
N GLN A 7 13.12 7.98 8.59
CA GLN A 7 13.70 9.25 8.13
C GLN A 7 12.81 9.94 7.07
N LEU A 8 12.22 9.18 6.15
CA LEU A 8 11.28 9.70 5.15
C LEU A 8 9.99 10.19 5.81
N ALA A 9 9.46 9.43 6.78
CA ALA A 9 8.27 9.84 7.54
C ALA A 9 8.50 11.12 8.33
N ALA A 10 9.66 11.25 9.00
CA ALA A 10 10.01 12.45 9.75
C ALA A 10 10.07 13.73 8.88
N ARG A 11 10.12 13.57 7.54
CA ARG A 11 10.04 14.65 6.56
C ARG A 11 8.67 14.79 5.89
N GLY A 12 7.64 14.04 6.37
CA GLY A 12 6.29 14.08 5.85
C GLY A 12 6.08 13.30 4.53
N ALA A 13 7.10 12.60 4.03
CA ALA A 13 7.04 11.94 2.71
C ALA A 13 6.03 10.79 2.63
N MET A 14 5.56 10.26 3.76
CA MET A 14 4.63 9.12 3.81
C MET A 14 3.26 9.47 4.40
N SER A 15 2.98 10.74 4.66
CA SER A 15 1.69 11.19 5.21
C SER A 15 1.04 12.33 4.42
N ALA A 16 1.67 12.78 3.33
CA ALA A 16 1.19 13.90 2.53
C ALA A 16 -0.25 13.70 1.99
N HIS A 17 -0.64 12.46 1.65
CA HIS A 17 -2.00 12.11 1.18
C HIS A 17 -3.05 12.08 2.29
N LEU A 18 -2.65 12.16 3.55
CA LEU A 18 -3.55 12.10 4.70
C LEU A 18 -3.96 13.52 5.14
N THR A 19 -5.18 13.66 5.63
CA THR A 19 -5.61 14.89 6.29
C THR A 19 -4.75 15.10 7.54
N GLN A 20 -4.17 16.28 7.67
CA GLN A 20 -3.26 16.62 8.75
C GLN A 20 -4.04 16.92 10.06
N ALA A 21 -3.33 16.98 11.19
CA ALA A 21 -3.92 17.22 12.50
C ALA A 21 -4.62 18.60 12.62
N ASP A 22 -4.18 19.58 11.84
CA ASP A 22 -4.79 20.93 11.75
C ASP A 22 -5.99 20.99 10.80
N GLY A 23 -6.40 19.85 10.21
CA GLY A 23 -7.49 19.76 9.25
C GLY A 23 -7.11 20.05 7.81
N THR A 24 -5.85 20.33 7.51
CA THR A 24 -5.37 20.50 6.12
C THR A 24 -5.63 19.23 5.32
N PRO A 25 -6.34 19.29 4.18
CA PRO A 25 -6.59 18.15 3.32
C PRO A 25 -5.29 17.51 2.83
N GLY A 26 -5.31 16.19 2.64
CA GLY A 26 -4.19 15.47 2.05
C GLY A 26 -3.97 15.81 0.58
N ASP A 27 -2.70 15.78 0.16
CA ASP A 27 -2.25 15.98 -1.22
C ASP A 27 -1.70 14.66 -1.80
N TYR A 28 -2.51 13.99 -2.60
CA TYR A 28 -2.14 12.75 -3.27
C TYR A 28 -1.03 12.95 -4.32
N GLY A 29 -1.06 14.08 -5.02
CA GLY A 29 -0.02 14.42 -6.00
C GLY A 29 1.35 14.58 -5.34
N LEU A 30 1.41 15.20 -4.15
CA LEU A 30 2.64 15.32 -3.39
C LEU A 30 3.15 13.95 -2.90
N ALA A 31 2.25 13.09 -2.39
CA ALA A 31 2.61 11.76 -1.93
C ALA A 31 3.15 10.89 -3.07
N ILE A 32 2.53 10.94 -4.26
CA ILE A 32 2.95 10.24 -5.46
C ILE A 32 4.35 10.70 -5.89
N ARG A 33 4.60 12.01 -5.95
CA ARG A 33 5.93 12.56 -6.29
C ARG A 33 6.99 12.15 -5.28
N ALA A 34 6.71 12.24 -3.99
CA ALA A 34 7.65 11.81 -2.94
C ALA A 34 8.02 10.32 -3.05
N MET A 35 7.03 9.49 -3.35
CA MET A 35 7.24 8.06 -3.57
C MET A 35 8.03 7.79 -4.85
N ALA A 36 7.76 8.52 -5.94
CA ALA A 36 8.48 8.40 -7.20
C ALA A 36 9.97 8.74 -7.03
N GLU A 37 10.31 9.81 -6.31
CA GLU A 37 11.71 10.15 -6.05
C GLU A 37 12.46 9.06 -5.26
N ALA A 38 11.79 8.40 -4.30
CA ALA A 38 12.39 7.28 -3.59
C ALA A 38 12.51 6.02 -4.47
N ALA A 39 11.46 5.70 -5.23
CA ALA A 39 11.41 4.52 -6.08
C ALA A 39 12.39 4.60 -7.27
N LYS A 40 12.67 5.81 -7.77
CA LYS A 40 13.68 6.10 -8.79
C LYS A 40 15.08 5.61 -8.38
N VAL A 41 15.39 5.68 -7.09
CA VAL A 41 16.68 5.23 -6.54
C VAL A 41 16.61 3.78 -6.07
N CYS A 42 15.49 3.38 -5.47
CA CYS A 42 15.31 2.04 -4.91
C CYS A 42 13.84 1.61 -4.95
N GLY A 43 13.50 0.70 -5.85
CA GLY A 43 12.14 0.16 -6.00
C GLY A 43 11.61 -0.49 -4.72
N ALA A 44 12.45 -1.18 -3.94
CA ALA A 44 12.06 -1.75 -2.66
C ALA A 44 11.64 -0.68 -1.65
N THR A 45 12.35 0.46 -1.58
CA THR A 45 11.98 1.59 -0.73
C THR A 45 10.66 2.21 -1.17
N GLY A 46 10.47 2.45 -2.47
CA GLY A 46 9.21 2.95 -3.02
C GLY A 46 8.03 2.03 -2.70
N PHE A 47 8.21 0.72 -2.82
CA PHE A 47 7.19 -0.26 -2.48
C PHE A 47 6.82 -0.25 -0.99
N MET A 48 7.81 -0.16 -0.10
CA MET A 48 7.54 -0.05 1.34
C MET A 48 6.87 1.28 1.71
N MET A 49 7.22 2.39 1.02
CA MET A 49 6.52 3.66 1.18
C MET A 49 5.04 3.52 0.79
N TRP A 50 4.74 2.85 -0.32
CA TRP A 50 3.37 2.55 -0.70
C TRP A 50 2.65 1.73 0.38
N CYS A 51 3.25 0.66 0.91
CA CYS A 51 2.67 -0.12 2.01
C CYS A 51 2.34 0.75 3.23
N GLN A 52 3.26 1.65 3.61
CA GLN A 52 3.06 2.60 4.69
C GLN A 52 1.91 3.58 4.39
N CYS A 53 1.90 4.18 3.21
CA CYS A 53 0.86 5.13 2.80
C CYS A 53 -0.53 4.50 2.83
N VAL A 54 -0.70 3.31 2.28
CA VAL A 54 -2.02 2.65 2.27
C VAL A 54 -2.46 2.19 3.66
N ALA A 55 -1.54 1.82 4.55
CA ALA A 55 -1.89 1.54 5.94
C ALA A 55 -2.44 2.79 6.66
N GLY A 56 -1.86 3.97 6.41
CA GLY A 56 -2.40 5.26 6.87
C GLY A 56 -3.77 5.56 6.28
N LEU A 57 -3.96 5.34 4.99
CA LEU A 57 -5.26 5.49 4.33
C LEU A 57 -6.33 4.61 4.97
N TYR A 58 -6.00 3.35 5.30
CA TYR A 58 -6.96 2.45 5.96
C TYR A 58 -7.39 2.99 7.31
N MET A 59 -6.46 3.46 8.13
CA MET A 59 -6.80 4.02 9.43
C MET A 59 -7.63 5.28 9.31
N GLN A 60 -7.21 6.25 8.51
CA GLN A 60 -7.92 7.53 8.40
C GLN A 60 -9.33 7.36 7.83
N ALA A 61 -9.50 6.52 6.80
CA ALA A 61 -10.79 6.30 6.17
C ALA A 61 -11.73 5.37 6.95
N SER A 62 -11.25 4.70 8.03
CA SER A 62 -12.07 3.76 8.81
C SER A 62 -13.20 4.44 9.58
N GLY A 63 -12.99 5.68 10.03
CA GLY A 63 -13.89 6.35 10.98
C GLY A 63 -13.86 5.75 12.39
N ASN A 64 -13.02 4.76 12.66
CA ASN A 64 -12.85 4.16 13.98
C ASN A 64 -11.93 5.04 14.86
N PRO A 65 -12.42 5.61 15.97
CA PRO A 65 -11.62 6.50 16.82
C PRO A 65 -10.34 5.86 17.35
N ALA A 66 -10.32 4.55 17.59
CA ALA A 66 -9.14 3.81 18.05
C ALA A 66 -8.03 3.77 16.96
N LEU A 67 -8.40 3.85 15.69
CA LEU A 67 -7.47 3.88 14.56
C LEU A 67 -7.12 5.31 14.13
N THR A 68 -8.10 6.23 14.09
CA THR A 68 -7.91 7.61 13.61
C THR A 68 -7.24 8.55 14.62
N GLY A 69 -7.14 8.14 15.88
CA GLY A 69 -6.53 8.91 16.96
C GLY A 69 -5.01 8.80 17.00
N GLU A 70 -4.45 8.52 18.18
CA GLU A 70 -2.99 8.46 18.40
C GLU A 70 -2.29 7.40 17.52
N ARG A 71 -2.96 6.28 17.15
CA ARG A 71 -2.38 5.28 16.25
C ARG A 71 -2.03 5.91 14.89
N LEU A 72 -2.95 6.67 14.29
CA LEU A 72 -2.71 7.35 13.03
C LEU A 72 -1.62 8.42 13.17
N GLN A 73 -1.62 9.20 14.24
CA GLN A 73 -0.60 10.23 14.46
C GLN A 73 0.80 9.64 14.58
N ARG A 74 0.97 8.56 15.32
CA ARG A 74 2.25 7.83 15.42
C ARG A 74 2.68 7.24 14.08
N HIS A 75 1.73 6.75 13.29
CA HIS A 75 1.97 6.27 11.94
C HIS A 75 2.47 7.40 11.02
N MET A 76 1.82 8.55 11.04
CA MET A 76 2.20 9.71 10.21
C MET A 76 3.61 10.21 10.55
N ARG A 77 4.02 10.15 11.83
CA ARG A 77 5.39 10.49 12.27
C ARG A 77 6.42 9.38 12.01
N GLY A 78 6.01 8.21 11.50
CA GLY A 78 6.89 7.06 11.28
C GLY A 78 7.39 6.38 12.56
N GLU A 79 6.74 6.62 13.68
CA GLU A 79 7.03 5.92 14.94
C GLU A 79 6.54 4.47 14.90
N THR A 80 5.52 4.21 14.09
CA THR A 80 5.02 2.87 13.77
C THR A 80 5.01 2.68 12.26
N LEU A 81 5.37 1.47 11.82
CA LEU A 81 5.37 1.11 10.41
C LEU A 81 4.29 0.06 10.14
N GLY A 82 3.76 0.08 8.93
CA GLY A 82 2.67 -0.81 8.56
C GLY A 82 2.70 -1.29 7.11
N GLY A 83 2.15 -2.48 6.93
CA GLY A 83 2.01 -3.15 5.64
C GLY A 83 0.56 -3.34 5.22
N THR A 84 0.38 -4.03 4.10
CA THR A 84 -0.93 -4.34 3.54
C THR A 84 -1.03 -5.79 3.11
N GLY A 85 -2.02 -6.52 3.67
CA GLY A 85 -2.38 -7.88 3.31
C GLY A 85 -3.51 -7.94 2.26
N MET A 86 -3.58 -6.95 1.37
CA MET A 86 -4.70 -6.79 0.43
C MET A 86 -4.56 -7.56 -0.89
N SER A 87 -3.42 -8.22 -1.16
CA SER A 87 -3.24 -8.99 -2.39
C SER A 87 -4.31 -10.08 -2.56
N ASN A 88 -4.54 -10.91 -1.53
CA ASN A 88 -5.58 -11.94 -1.56
C ASN A 88 -6.99 -11.33 -1.59
N PRO A 89 -7.37 -10.34 -0.74
CA PRO A 89 -8.69 -9.71 -0.85
C PRO A 89 -8.99 -9.13 -2.23
N MET A 90 -8.07 -8.43 -2.87
CA MET A 90 -8.30 -7.84 -4.20
C MET A 90 -8.56 -8.91 -5.26
N LYS A 91 -7.81 -10.02 -5.23
CA LYS A 91 -8.06 -11.17 -6.11
C LYS A 91 -9.39 -11.85 -5.80
N SER A 92 -9.77 -11.93 -4.52
CA SER A 92 -11.06 -12.50 -4.12
C SER A 92 -12.22 -11.64 -4.60
N PHE A 93 -12.12 -10.32 -4.51
CA PHE A 93 -13.15 -9.40 -5.02
C PHE A 93 -13.26 -9.46 -6.55
N ALA A 94 -12.17 -9.76 -7.25
CA ALA A 94 -12.13 -10.03 -8.68
C ALA A 94 -12.52 -11.49 -9.05
N GLN A 95 -12.94 -12.30 -8.09
CA GLN A 95 -13.34 -13.70 -8.27
C GLN A 95 -12.23 -14.63 -8.81
N ILE A 96 -10.97 -14.26 -8.60
CA ILE A 96 -9.79 -15.04 -9.01
C ILE A 96 -9.48 -16.14 -7.98
N GLU A 97 -9.61 -15.86 -6.69
CA GLU A 97 -9.37 -16.81 -5.60
C GLU A 97 -10.29 -16.52 -4.40
N SER A 98 -10.37 -17.44 -3.46
CA SER A 98 -11.14 -17.25 -2.22
C SER A 98 -10.31 -16.49 -1.17
N LEU A 99 -10.98 -15.81 -0.23
CA LEU A 99 -10.32 -15.25 0.95
C LEU A 99 -9.66 -16.35 1.79
N LEU A 100 -8.41 -16.10 2.19
CA LEU A 100 -7.59 -17.05 2.94
C LEU A 100 -7.76 -16.94 4.45
N LEU A 101 -8.22 -15.79 4.94
CA LEU A 101 -8.52 -15.60 6.36
C LEU A 101 -10.02 -15.77 6.63
N LYS A 102 -10.33 -16.40 7.76
CA LYS A 102 -11.69 -16.62 8.28
C LYS A 102 -11.84 -15.91 9.61
N ALA A 103 -12.98 -15.28 9.82
CA ALA A 103 -13.37 -14.58 11.02
C ALA A 103 -14.58 -15.27 11.66
N THR A 104 -14.40 -15.94 12.78
CA THR A 104 -15.47 -16.49 13.58
C THR A 104 -15.96 -15.42 14.55
N PRO A 105 -17.25 -15.03 14.53
CA PRO A 105 -17.78 -14.09 15.51
C PRO A 105 -17.65 -14.63 16.94
N VAL A 106 -17.19 -13.77 17.86
CA VAL A 106 -17.08 -14.04 19.31
C VAL A 106 -17.54 -12.82 20.09
N ASP A 107 -17.74 -12.96 21.38
CA ASP A 107 -18.08 -11.83 22.24
C ASP A 107 -16.98 -10.76 22.16
N GLY A 108 -17.38 -9.52 21.84
CA GLY A 108 -16.49 -8.36 21.72
C GLY A 108 -15.66 -8.28 20.44
N GLY A 109 -15.87 -9.14 19.42
CA GLY A 109 -15.12 -9.07 18.18
C GLY A 109 -15.11 -10.34 17.33
N TYR A 110 -13.93 -10.70 16.84
CA TYR A 110 -13.74 -11.88 15.98
C TYR A 110 -12.49 -12.67 16.37
N ARG A 111 -12.53 -13.96 16.09
CA ARG A 111 -11.38 -14.86 16.13
C ARG A 111 -10.94 -15.18 14.71
N ILE A 112 -9.69 -14.79 14.37
CA ILE A 112 -9.16 -14.92 13.01
C ILE A 112 -8.27 -16.14 12.88
N ASN A 113 -8.51 -16.92 11.83
CA ASN A 113 -7.71 -18.09 11.45
C ASN A 113 -7.39 -18.07 9.96
N GLY A 114 -6.21 -18.58 9.58
CA GLY A 114 -5.76 -18.70 8.21
C GLY A 114 -4.32 -18.21 8.02
N ALA A 115 -3.90 -18.06 6.76
CA ALA A 115 -2.56 -17.57 6.44
C ALA A 115 -2.56 -16.73 5.18
N LEU A 116 -1.77 -15.65 5.18
CA LEU A 116 -1.47 -14.83 4.01
C LEU A 116 -0.04 -15.13 3.55
N PRO A 117 0.18 -15.51 2.28
CA PRO A 117 1.50 -15.95 1.82
C PRO A 117 2.53 -14.81 1.75
N TRP A 118 2.06 -13.58 1.43
CA TRP A 118 2.92 -12.45 1.11
C TRP A 118 2.35 -11.16 1.70
N VAL A 119 2.97 -10.67 2.76
CA VAL A 119 2.66 -9.35 3.33
C VAL A 119 3.96 -8.60 3.53
N SER A 120 4.10 -7.45 2.92
CA SER A 120 5.34 -6.67 2.89
C SER A 120 5.33 -5.53 3.90
N ASN A 121 6.50 -4.97 4.17
CA ASN A 121 6.77 -3.94 5.16
C ASN A 121 6.46 -4.42 6.58
N LEU A 122 6.81 -5.67 6.89
CA LEU A 122 6.59 -6.25 8.20
C LEU A 122 7.89 -6.43 9.00
N ALA A 123 7.74 -6.32 10.31
CA ALA A 123 8.66 -6.69 11.37
C ALA A 123 7.82 -6.98 12.63
N PRO A 124 8.39 -7.53 13.71
CA PRO A 124 7.62 -7.86 14.91
C PRO A 124 6.83 -6.69 15.52
N ASP A 125 7.37 -5.47 15.46
CA ASP A 125 6.75 -4.24 15.98
C ASP A 125 5.86 -3.50 14.97
N HIS A 126 5.74 -4.02 13.74
CA HIS A 126 4.89 -3.46 12.69
C HIS A 126 3.45 -3.96 12.82
N TYR A 127 2.58 -3.41 11.97
CA TYR A 127 1.20 -3.85 11.82
C TYR A 127 0.81 -3.92 10.34
N PHE A 128 -0.34 -4.51 10.03
CA PHE A 128 -0.85 -4.59 8.66
C PHE A 128 -2.37 -4.62 8.62
N GLY A 129 -2.92 -4.16 7.48
CA GLY A 129 -4.34 -4.30 7.18
C GLY A 129 -4.64 -5.63 6.51
N ALA A 130 -5.72 -6.31 6.90
CA ALA A 130 -6.14 -7.56 6.29
C ALA A 130 -7.67 -7.69 6.28
N VAL A 131 -8.17 -8.65 5.47
CA VAL A 131 -9.61 -8.94 5.33
C VAL A 131 -9.85 -10.43 5.54
N ALA A 132 -10.91 -10.74 6.28
CA ALA A 132 -11.37 -12.11 6.50
C ALA A 132 -12.85 -12.28 6.13
N THR A 133 -13.23 -13.47 5.66
CA THR A 133 -14.65 -13.86 5.49
C THR A 133 -15.25 -14.13 6.85
N VAL A 134 -16.45 -13.62 7.13
CA VAL A 134 -17.20 -13.89 8.36
C VAL A 134 -17.88 -15.25 8.24
N GLU A 135 -17.57 -16.16 9.16
CA GLU A 135 -18.15 -17.50 9.17
C GLU A 135 -19.65 -17.45 9.51
N GLY A 136 -20.44 -18.22 8.77
CA GLY A 136 -21.90 -18.25 8.94
C GLY A 136 -22.64 -17.11 8.20
N GLU A 137 -21.94 -16.14 7.62
CA GLU A 137 -22.54 -15.00 6.92
C GLU A 137 -21.97 -14.87 5.50
N PRO A 138 -22.49 -15.61 4.51
CA PRO A 138 -22.00 -15.59 3.15
C PRO A 138 -22.00 -14.17 2.55
N GLY A 139 -20.87 -13.77 1.99
CA GLY A 139 -20.70 -12.44 1.36
C GLY A 139 -20.40 -11.31 2.34
N ARG A 140 -20.28 -11.59 3.64
CA ARG A 140 -19.79 -10.62 4.63
C ARG A 140 -18.30 -10.80 4.87
N GLU A 141 -17.57 -9.73 4.80
CA GLU A 141 -16.14 -9.65 5.09
C GLU A 141 -15.89 -8.53 6.11
N VAL A 142 -14.94 -8.77 6.99
CA VAL A 142 -14.42 -7.79 7.97
C VAL A 142 -12.99 -7.41 7.63
N MET A 143 -12.68 -6.11 7.60
CA MET A 143 -11.33 -5.57 7.48
C MET A 143 -10.84 -5.06 8.83
N PHE A 144 -9.59 -5.35 9.15
CA PHE A 144 -8.97 -4.99 10.42
C PHE A 144 -7.51 -4.60 10.26
N MET A 145 -6.98 -3.84 11.23
CA MET A 145 -5.56 -3.52 11.42
C MET A 145 -4.99 -4.33 12.56
N LEU A 146 -3.87 -4.99 12.33
CA LEU A 146 -3.32 -5.98 13.22
C LEU A 146 -1.83 -5.76 13.49
N ARG A 147 -1.42 -5.90 14.75
CA ARG A 147 0.01 -5.91 15.11
C ARG A 147 0.63 -7.27 14.82
N CYS A 148 1.87 -7.26 14.32
CA CYS A 148 2.60 -8.49 14.01
C CYS A 148 3.02 -9.26 15.25
N ASP A 149 3.13 -8.61 16.43
CA ASP A 149 3.43 -9.22 17.72
C ASP A 149 2.19 -9.64 18.52
N ALA A 150 0.98 -9.52 17.95
CA ALA A 150 -0.24 -9.93 18.62
C ALA A 150 -0.26 -11.45 18.89
N PRO A 151 -0.78 -11.89 20.05
CA PRO A 151 -0.94 -13.31 20.35
C PRO A 151 -1.76 -14.01 19.26
N GLY A 152 -1.22 -15.07 18.68
CA GLY A 152 -1.83 -15.81 17.56
C GLY A 152 -1.30 -15.39 16.18
N VAL A 153 -0.43 -14.40 16.05
CA VAL A 153 0.29 -14.06 14.83
C VAL A 153 1.66 -14.72 14.81
N THR A 154 2.02 -15.31 13.66
CA THR A 154 3.37 -15.82 13.42
C THR A 154 3.84 -15.34 12.06
N LEU A 155 4.98 -14.65 12.05
CA LEU A 155 5.70 -14.26 10.84
C LEU A 155 6.64 -15.38 10.44
N LYS A 156 6.55 -15.84 9.18
CA LYS A 156 7.49 -16.79 8.59
C LYS A 156 8.24 -16.13 7.45
N ALA A 157 9.56 -16.21 7.46
CA ALA A 157 10.38 -15.72 6.36
C ALA A 157 9.94 -16.36 5.04
N CYS A 158 9.87 -15.56 4.00
CA CYS A 158 9.64 -16.02 2.65
C CYS A 158 10.94 -16.63 2.08
N PRO A 159 10.85 -17.49 1.04
CA PRO A 159 12.03 -17.93 0.31
C PRO A 159 12.76 -16.74 -0.31
N GLU A 160 14.01 -16.95 -0.72
CA GLU A 160 14.79 -15.93 -1.41
C GLU A 160 14.07 -15.47 -2.68
N PHE A 161 14.03 -14.15 -2.88
CA PHE A 161 13.46 -13.53 -4.07
C PHE A 161 14.57 -13.26 -5.10
N SER A 162 14.18 -13.10 -6.36
CA SER A 162 15.11 -12.67 -7.41
C SER A 162 15.39 -11.15 -7.37
N GLY A 163 14.73 -10.42 -6.48
CA GLY A 163 14.85 -8.99 -6.26
C GLY A 163 13.87 -8.54 -5.18
N MET A 164 13.97 -7.29 -4.72
CA MET A 164 13.08 -6.70 -3.71
C MET A 164 13.22 -7.34 -2.31
N GLU A 165 14.33 -7.94 -1.97
CA GLU A 165 14.59 -8.62 -0.68
C GLU A 165 14.45 -7.67 0.51
N GLY A 166 14.74 -6.37 0.29
CA GLY A 166 14.63 -5.31 1.30
C GLY A 166 13.20 -4.96 1.72
N THR A 167 12.17 -5.57 1.15
CA THR A 167 10.77 -5.19 1.40
C THR A 167 10.18 -5.69 2.72
N GLY A 168 10.92 -6.50 3.49
CA GLY A 168 10.40 -7.06 4.74
C GLY A 168 9.12 -7.86 4.52
N THR A 169 9.14 -8.77 3.53
CA THR A 169 7.97 -9.58 3.15
C THR A 169 7.98 -10.91 3.90
N TYR A 170 6.85 -11.23 4.53
CA TYR A 170 6.62 -12.44 5.29
C TYR A 170 5.35 -13.15 4.86
N SER A 171 5.32 -14.48 5.06
CA SER A 171 4.08 -15.21 5.23
C SER A 171 3.57 -14.98 6.65
N VAL A 172 2.30 -14.62 6.78
CA VAL A 172 1.65 -14.34 8.07
C VAL A 172 0.65 -15.44 8.37
N GLN A 173 0.86 -16.15 9.47
CA GLN A 173 -0.10 -17.14 9.98
C GLN A 173 -0.89 -16.54 11.14
N CYS A 174 -2.22 -16.61 11.06
CA CYS A 174 -3.14 -16.28 12.14
C CYS A 174 -3.72 -17.58 12.71
N LYS A 175 -3.59 -17.77 14.01
CA LYS A 175 -4.16 -18.90 14.72
C LYS A 175 -4.86 -18.41 15.98
N ASP A 176 -6.19 -18.59 16.03
CA ASP A 176 -7.04 -18.16 17.15
C ASP A 176 -6.78 -16.70 17.57
N LEU A 177 -6.41 -15.87 16.61
CA LEU A 177 -6.10 -14.48 16.85
C LEU A 177 -7.38 -13.72 17.18
N HIS A 178 -7.42 -13.05 18.31
CA HIS A 178 -8.55 -12.23 18.74
C HIS A 178 -8.37 -10.78 18.26
N ILE A 179 -9.36 -10.26 17.53
CA ILE A 179 -9.49 -8.84 17.18
C ILE A 179 -10.72 -8.26 17.86
N THR A 180 -10.62 -7.02 18.28
CA THR A 180 -11.69 -6.27 18.96
C THR A 180 -12.25 -5.17 18.08
N SER A 181 -13.27 -4.46 18.53
CA SER A 181 -13.80 -3.27 17.88
C SER A 181 -12.72 -2.24 17.56
N ASP A 182 -11.68 -2.12 18.40
CA ASP A 182 -10.60 -1.14 18.25
C ASP A 182 -9.67 -1.45 17.06
N ASP A 183 -9.71 -2.69 16.56
CA ASP A 183 -8.91 -3.15 15.45
C ASP A 183 -9.67 -3.13 14.11
N ILE A 184 -11.01 -2.97 14.16
CA ILE A 184 -11.86 -3.05 12.97
C ILE A 184 -11.74 -1.77 12.14
N VAL A 185 -11.32 -1.93 10.88
CA VAL A 185 -11.29 -0.88 9.86
C VAL A 185 -12.67 -0.71 9.24
N ALA A 186 -13.30 -1.80 8.86
CA ALA A 186 -14.63 -1.81 8.25
C ALA A 186 -15.34 -3.15 8.40
N ASP A 187 -16.63 -3.08 8.71
CA ASP A 187 -17.55 -4.20 8.77
C ASP A 187 -18.96 -3.70 8.36
N PRO A 188 -19.48 -4.03 7.15
CA PRO A 188 -18.87 -4.86 6.10
C PRO A 188 -17.74 -4.15 5.32
N THR A 189 -16.82 -4.95 4.75
CA THR A 189 -15.62 -4.44 4.06
C THR A 189 -15.89 -3.84 2.69
N ARG A 190 -16.75 -4.44 1.86
CA ARG A 190 -16.90 -4.07 0.44
C ARG A 190 -17.25 -2.60 0.20
N PRO A 191 -18.22 -1.99 0.90
CA PRO A 191 -18.51 -0.57 0.71
C PRO A 191 -17.33 0.35 1.06
N TYR A 192 -16.55 -0.05 2.05
CA TYR A 192 -15.35 0.66 2.45
C TYR A 192 -14.27 0.61 1.35
N ILE A 193 -13.96 -0.58 0.83
CA ILE A 193 -12.99 -0.76 -0.27
C ILE A 193 -13.43 0.00 -1.52
N ALA A 194 -14.72 -0.05 -1.89
CA ALA A 194 -15.23 0.70 -3.03
C ALA A 194 -14.95 2.22 -2.91
N ARG A 195 -15.03 2.76 -1.69
CA ARG A 195 -14.77 4.18 -1.42
C ARG A 195 -13.30 4.56 -1.51
N ILE A 196 -12.37 3.69 -1.08
CA ILE A 196 -10.94 4.03 -0.99
C ILE A 196 -10.11 3.51 -2.16
N ARG A 197 -10.67 2.63 -3.01
CA ARG A 197 -9.88 1.90 -4.03
C ARG A 197 -9.18 2.81 -5.01
N GLY A 198 -9.78 3.94 -5.40
CA GLY A 198 -9.16 4.92 -6.28
C GLY A 198 -7.85 5.45 -5.68
N GLY A 199 -7.89 5.96 -4.45
CA GLY A 199 -6.71 6.43 -3.73
C GLY A 199 -5.68 5.31 -3.47
N PHE A 200 -6.15 4.10 -3.17
CA PHE A 200 -5.29 2.93 -2.98
C PHE A 200 -4.48 2.59 -4.25
N VAL A 201 -5.13 2.54 -5.41
CA VAL A 201 -4.46 2.24 -6.69
C VAL A 201 -3.60 3.41 -7.14
N LEU A 202 -4.11 4.64 -7.02
CA LEU A 202 -3.40 5.85 -7.42
C LEU A 202 -2.06 6.02 -6.69
N LEU A 203 -1.98 5.68 -5.40
CA LEU A 203 -0.70 5.69 -4.67
C LEU A 203 0.32 4.71 -5.27
N GLN A 204 -0.09 3.59 -5.91
CA GLN A 204 0.84 2.68 -6.58
C GLN A 204 1.55 3.34 -7.76
N CYS A 205 0.89 4.31 -8.41
CA CYS A 205 1.45 5.02 -9.55
C CYS A 205 2.77 5.74 -9.18
N GLY A 206 2.92 6.20 -7.93
CA GLY A 206 4.17 6.81 -7.46
C GLY A 206 5.36 5.85 -7.54
N MET A 207 5.18 4.62 -7.09
CA MET A 207 6.20 3.59 -7.18
C MET A 207 6.56 3.27 -8.64
N ALA A 208 5.55 3.08 -9.49
CA ALA A 208 5.75 2.77 -10.90
C ALA A 208 6.46 3.93 -11.62
N ALA A 209 6.00 5.16 -11.40
CA ALA A 209 6.58 6.36 -12.00
C ALA A 209 8.07 6.51 -11.65
N GLY A 210 8.45 6.28 -10.39
CA GLY A 210 9.86 6.35 -10.01
C GLY A 210 10.73 5.30 -10.71
N ILE A 211 10.26 4.05 -10.78
CA ILE A 211 11.00 2.97 -11.46
C ILE A 211 11.17 3.28 -12.95
N ILE A 212 10.11 3.75 -13.62
CA ILE A 212 10.15 4.12 -15.04
C ILE A 212 11.16 5.26 -15.26
N GLN A 213 11.07 6.35 -14.47
CA GLN A 213 12.02 7.46 -14.60
C GLN A 213 13.45 7.01 -14.34
N GLY A 214 13.69 6.16 -13.33
CA GLY A 214 15.03 5.63 -13.05
C GLY A 214 15.59 4.79 -14.23
N ALA A 215 14.74 4.05 -14.92
CA ALA A 215 15.12 3.31 -16.11
C ALA A 215 15.48 4.26 -17.28
N ILE A 216 14.65 5.28 -17.53
CA ILE A 216 14.90 6.31 -18.57
C ILE A 216 16.20 7.08 -18.26
N ASP A 217 16.42 7.49 -17.00
CA ASP A 217 17.67 8.15 -16.57
C ASP A 217 18.90 7.28 -16.85
N SER A 218 18.77 5.95 -16.64
CA SER A 218 19.84 5.00 -16.95
C SER A 218 20.11 4.89 -18.45
N MET A 219 19.09 4.98 -19.29
CA MET A 219 19.25 5.04 -20.76
C MET A 219 19.97 6.34 -21.16
N TRP A 220 19.56 7.48 -20.62
CA TRP A 220 20.24 8.74 -20.86
C TRP A 220 21.71 8.73 -20.45
N ALA A 221 22.04 8.09 -19.33
CA ALA A 221 23.41 8.02 -18.84
C ALA A 221 24.37 7.28 -19.76
N VAL A 222 23.89 6.32 -20.55
CA VAL A 222 24.71 5.56 -21.52
C VAL A 222 24.65 6.13 -22.95
N GLU A 223 23.73 7.03 -23.24
CA GLU A 223 23.52 7.60 -24.58
C GLU A 223 24.75 8.27 -25.17
N PRO A 224 25.59 9.04 -24.42
CA PRO A 224 26.81 9.64 -24.99
C PRO A 224 27.82 8.61 -25.53
N GLN A 225 27.82 7.39 -24.96
CA GLN A 225 28.78 6.34 -25.30
C GLN A 225 28.18 5.33 -26.30
N LEU A 226 26.92 4.97 -26.15
CA LEU A 226 26.27 3.88 -26.88
C LEU A 226 25.19 4.34 -27.87
N GLY A 227 24.92 5.64 -27.97
CA GLY A 227 23.87 6.18 -28.84
C GLY A 227 24.01 5.77 -30.29
N HIS A 228 25.25 5.65 -30.79
CA HIS A 228 25.53 5.21 -32.17
C HIS A 228 25.12 3.75 -32.43
N VAL A 229 25.06 2.91 -31.40
CA VAL A 229 24.56 1.52 -31.47
C VAL A 229 23.06 1.50 -31.16
N ASN A 230 22.64 2.21 -30.11
CA ASN A 230 21.26 2.20 -29.61
C ASN A 230 20.28 2.89 -30.56
N GLN A 231 20.74 3.67 -31.54
CA GLN A 231 19.88 4.29 -32.58
C GLN A 231 19.05 3.28 -33.38
N TYR A 232 19.39 2.00 -33.33
CA TYR A 232 18.66 0.92 -33.99
C TYR A 232 17.64 0.25 -33.13
N LEU A 233 17.52 0.63 -31.84
CA LEU A 233 16.47 0.16 -30.94
C LEU A 233 15.13 0.83 -31.31
N GLU A 234 14.05 0.10 -31.09
CA GLU A 234 12.68 0.55 -31.37
C GLU A 234 12.33 1.79 -30.55
N ASP A 235 12.62 1.75 -29.23
CA ASP A 235 12.32 2.86 -28.33
C ASP A 235 13.59 3.61 -27.93
N ARG A 236 13.52 4.93 -28.00
CA ARG A 236 14.63 5.83 -27.64
C ARG A 236 14.28 6.59 -26.35
N PRO A 237 15.30 6.99 -25.54
CA PRO A 237 15.05 7.66 -24.28
C PRO A 237 14.20 8.94 -24.40
N ALA A 238 14.31 9.68 -25.50
CA ALA A 238 13.51 10.88 -25.73
C ALA A 238 12.03 10.58 -25.96
N GLU A 239 11.72 9.51 -26.69
CA GLU A 239 10.35 9.05 -26.98
C GLU A 239 9.70 8.52 -25.70
N LEU A 240 10.41 7.65 -24.98
CA LEU A 240 9.95 7.11 -23.69
C LEU A 240 9.74 8.23 -22.64
N GLN A 241 10.61 9.26 -22.63
CA GLN A 241 10.43 10.40 -21.73
C GLN A 241 9.16 11.17 -22.06
N ALA A 242 8.88 11.41 -23.36
CA ALA A 242 7.66 12.13 -23.76
C ALA A 242 6.38 11.38 -23.42
N GLU A 243 6.36 10.06 -23.61
CA GLU A 243 5.24 9.20 -23.20
C GLU A 243 5.05 9.19 -21.68
N PHE A 244 6.16 9.07 -20.96
CA PHE A 244 6.15 9.09 -19.51
C PHE A 244 5.66 10.42 -18.94
N ASP A 245 6.10 11.55 -19.49
CA ASP A 245 5.65 12.88 -19.07
C ASP A 245 4.13 13.04 -19.25
N ALA A 246 3.59 12.53 -20.37
CA ALA A 246 2.15 12.53 -20.62
C ALA A 246 1.40 11.64 -19.61
N LEU A 247 1.95 10.48 -19.27
CA LEU A 247 1.39 9.58 -18.24
C LEU A 247 1.40 10.25 -16.85
N VAL A 248 2.52 10.87 -16.46
CA VAL A 248 2.62 11.60 -15.19
C VAL A 248 1.61 12.74 -15.11
N ALA A 249 1.43 13.50 -16.19
CA ALA A 249 0.42 14.57 -16.23
C ALA A 249 -1.00 14.03 -15.99
N ARG A 250 -1.33 12.86 -16.56
CA ARG A 250 -2.61 12.19 -16.33
C ARG A 250 -2.76 11.73 -14.88
N ILE A 251 -1.72 11.10 -14.30
CA ILE A 251 -1.70 10.68 -12.89
C ILE A 251 -1.94 11.88 -11.96
N MET A 252 -1.27 13.01 -12.21
CA MET A 252 -1.43 14.21 -11.39
C MET A 252 -2.85 14.77 -11.45
N LYS A 253 -3.49 14.72 -12.63
CA LYS A 253 -4.89 15.12 -12.79
C LYS A 253 -5.85 14.21 -12.00
N LEU A 254 -5.64 12.90 -12.07
CA LEU A 254 -6.43 11.92 -11.30
C LEU A 254 -6.24 12.09 -9.80
N ALA A 255 -5.06 12.54 -9.36
CA ALA A 255 -4.74 12.79 -7.96
C ALA A 255 -5.53 13.96 -7.34
N GLU A 256 -6.18 14.81 -8.14
CA GLU A 256 -7.05 15.88 -7.65
C GLU A 256 -8.37 15.35 -7.06
N THR A 257 -8.82 14.16 -7.50
CA THR A 257 -10.08 13.53 -7.06
C THR A 257 -9.91 12.07 -6.66
N PRO A 258 -9.01 11.74 -5.70
CA PRO A 258 -8.57 10.35 -5.42
C PRO A 258 -9.68 9.44 -4.88
N PHE A 259 -10.82 9.99 -4.48
CA PHE A 259 -11.98 9.27 -3.94
C PHE A 259 -13.20 9.30 -4.87
N ASP A 260 -13.02 9.64 -6.15
CA ASP A 260 -14.05 9.44 -7.14
C ASP A 260 -14.34 7.94 -7.26
N THR A 261 -15.63 7.56 -7.14
CA THR A 261 -16.09 6.17 -7.15
C THR A 261 -16.71 5.77 -8.48
N SER A 262 -16.66 6.64 -9.48
CA SER A 262 -17.16 6.34 -10.82
C SER A 262 -16.37 5.21 -11.48
N THR A 263 -17.04 4.46 -12.34
CA THR A 263 -16.39 3.39 -13.10
C THR A 263 -15.33 3.95 -14.03
N ASP A 264 -15.60 5.09 -14.66
CA ASP A 264 -14.68 5.74 -15.61
C ASP A 264 -13.37 6.15 -14.91
N TYR A 265 -13.48 6.77 -13.73
CA TYR A 265 -12.30 7.10 -12.93
C TYR A 265 -11.45 5.86 -12.60
N PHE A 266 -12.11 4.77 -12.18
CA PHE A 266 -11.40 3.55 -11.82
C PHE A 266 -10.70 2.86 -13.01
N ILE A 267 -11.28 2.99 -14.22
CA ILE A 267 -10.63 2.49 -15.45
C ILE A 267 -9.43 3.37 -15.82
N ASP A 268 -9.50 4.67 -15.53
CA ASP A 268 -8.45 5.63 -15.86
C ASP A 268 -7.24 5.55 -14.91
N VAL A 269 -7.44 5.20 -13.64
CA VAL A 269 -6.38 4.98 -12.66
C VAL A 269 -5.71 3.62 -12.87
#